data_a47ae925c2897d4dc8381a50d2317955
#
_entry.id   a47ae925c2897d4dc8381a50d2317955
#
_cell.length_a   1.000
_cell.length_b   1.000
_cell.length_c   1.000
_cell.angle_alpha   90.00
_cell.angle_beta   90.00
_cell.angle_gamma   90.00
#
_symmetry.space_group_name_H-M   'P 1'
#
loop_
_entity.id
_entity.type
_entity.pdbx_description
1 polymer ?
#
loop_
_entity_poly.entity_id
_entity_poly.type
_entity_poly.pdbx_seq_one_letter_code
_entity_poly.pdbx_strand_id
1 'polypeptide(L)'
;MKITKDMLVEWGACQGGIDWFEENFPSLEEDYQEILNRLAEENRKDYAEWLLKKAGQLNTEIKVEEIATKNSFFFAGKIIVSKGISVGFNLLAGRGIEAGWSIEAGWSIEAGLGIEAGRGIEAGWSIEAGWGIKAGDGI
;
A
#
# COMPACT_ATOMS: atom_id res chain seq x y z
N MET A 1 -1.25 -0.49 15.38
CA MET A 1 -0.12 -1.42 15.69
C MET A 1 1.19 -0.63 15.65
N LYS A 2 1.98 -0.78 16.68
CA LYS A 2 3.25 -0.05 16.80
C LYS A 2 4.43 -0.92 16.32
N ILE A 3 5.29 -0.33 15.51
CA ILE A 3 6.51 -0.96 15.01
C ILE A 3 7.70 -0.30 15.71
N THR A 4 8.64 -1.10 16.19
CA THR A 4 9.85 -0.60 16.86
C THR A 4 11.09 -0.97 16.05
N LYS A 5 12.21 -0.26 16.31
CA LYS A 5 13.49 -0.61 15.69
C LYS A 5 13.89 -2.05 16.00
N ASP A 6 13.67 -2.50 17.25
CA ASP A 6 14.02 -3.88 17.63
C ASP A 6 13.26 -4.91 16.81
N MET A 7 11.99 -4.65 16.52
CA MET A 7 11.18 -5.51 15.65
C MET A 7 11.77 -5.58 14.25
N LEU A 8 12.19 -4.44 13.70
CA LEU A 8 12.77 -4.38 12.36
C LEU A 8 14.07 -5.17 12.29
N VAL A 9 14.92 -5.05 13.31
CA VAL A 9 16.17 -5.81 13.40
C VAL A 9 15.87 -7.30 13.47
N GLU A 10 14.93 -7.70 14.33
CA GLU A 10 14.52 -9.08 14.49
C GLU A 10 13.98 -9.68 13.18
N TRP A 11 13.25 -8.89 12.41
CA TRP A 11 12.70 -9.32 11.12
C TRP A 11 13.74 -9.34 9.99
N GLY A 12 14.95 -8.89 10.26
CA GLY A 12 16.03 -8.92 9.27
C GLY A 12 16.07 -7.74 8.33
N ALA A 13 15.63 -6.56 8.77
CA ALA A 13 15.68 -5.36 7.94
C ALA A 13 17.12 -5.05 7.52
N CYS A 14 17.29 -4.58 6.27
CA CYS A 14 18.59 -4.15 5.81
C CYS A 14 19.04 -2.87 6.51
N GLN A 15 20.33 -2.60 6.51
CA GLN A 15 20.86 -1.42 7.20
C GLN A 15 20.26 -0.12 6.65
N GLY A 16 20.06 -0.03 5.33
CA GLY A 16 19.42 1.14 4.72
C GLY A 16 18.01 1.40 5.24
N GLY A 17 17.23 0.33 5.44
CA GLY A 17 15.88 0.44 5.99
C GLY A 17 15.89 0.88 7.45
N ILE A 18 16.84 0.35 8.24
CA ILE A 18 17.00 0.73 9.64
C ILE A 18 17.42 2.20 9.74
N ASP A 19 18.37 2.64 8.93
CA ASP A 19 18.83 4.03 8.89
C ASP A 19 17.67 4.97 8.53
N TRP A 20 16.89 4.60 7.52
CA TRP A 20 15.72 5.37 7.13
C TRP A 20 14.73 5.51 8.29
N PHE A 21 14.47 4.42 9.00
CA PHE A 21 13.55 4.42 10.13
C PHE A 21 14.04 5.33 11.27
N GLU A 22 15.32 5.24 11.60
CA GLU A 22 15.90 6.08 12.65
C GLU A 22 15.86 7.57 12.30
N GLU A 23 16.12 7.92 11.04
CA GLU A 23 16.08 9.30 10.58
C GLU A 23 14.66 9.88 10.60
N ASN A 24 13.67 9.09 10.20
CA ASN A 24 12.29 9.57 10.12
C ASN A 24 11.54 9.48 11.44
N PHE A 25 11.92 8.55 12.30
CA PHE A 25 11.26 8.32 13.58
C PHE A 25 12.29 8.22 14.72
N PRO A 26 12.81 9.38 15.18
CA PRO A 26 13.88 9.40 16.20
C PRO A 26 13.53 8.72 17.54
N SER A 27 12.23 8.56 17.85
CA SER A 27 11.80 7.84 19.04
C SER A 27 12.00 6.32 18.91
N LEU A 28 12.37 5.85 17.71
CA LEU A 28 12.61 4.45 17.38
C LEU A 28 11.36 3.58 17.49
N GLU A 29 10.20 4.19 17.37
CA GLU A 29 8.91 3.50 17.31
C GLU A 29 7.90 4.39 16.58
N GLU A 30 6.97 3.79 15.85
CA GLU A 30 5.89 4.51 15.19
C GLU A 30 4.76 3.56 14.84
N ASP A 31 3.55 4.13 14.62
CA ASP A 31 2.41 3.36 14.16
C ASP A 31 2.68 2.81 12.76
N TYR A 32 2.29 1.58 12.54
CA TYR A 32 2.49 0.87 11.27
C TYR A 32 1.96 1.66 10.07
N GLN A 33 0.72 2.16 10.14
CA GLN A 33 0.14 2.90 9.02
C GLN A 33 0.87 4.24 8.79
N GLU A 34 1.33 4.90 9.84
CA GLU A 34 2.10 6.14 9.71
C GLU A 34 3.44 5.90 9.00
N ILE A 35 4.07 4.76 9.25
CA ILE A 35 5.29 4.37 8.55
C ILE A 35 4.99 4.18 7.06
N LEU A 36 3.91 3.47 6.75
CA LEU A 36 3.48 3.26 5.36
C LEU A 36 3.16 4.59 4.67
N ASN A 37 2.51 5.51 5.38
CA ASN A 37 2.19 6.83 4.83
C ASN A 37 3.46 7.61 4.47
N ARG A 38 4.48 7.56 5.33
CA ARG A 38 5.75 8.23 5.05
C ARG A 38 6.47 7.59 3.86
N LEU A 39 6.46 6.27 3.78
CA LEU A 39 7.04 5.54 2.64
C LEU A 39 6.32 5.89 1.34
N ALA A 40 4.99 6.09 1.40
CA ALA A 40 4.21 6.48 0.23
C ALA A 40 4.58 7.88 -0.25
N GLU A 41 4.82 8.82 0.66
CA GLU A 41 5.26 10.18 0.30
C GLU A 41 6.58 10.16 -0.46
N GLU A 42 7.45 9.20 -0.16
CA GLU A 42 8.74 9.03 -0.80
C GLU A 42 8.73 8.00 -1.93
N ASN A 43 7.55 7.45 -2.23
CA ASN A 43 7.36 6.43 -3.27
C ASN A 43 8.25 5.19 -3.08
N ARG A 44 8.52 4.82 -1.83
CA ARG A 44 9.37 3.69 -1.47
C ARG A 44 8.59 2.39 -1.43
N LYS A 45 8.24 1.89 -2.61
CA LYS A 45 7.53 0.62 -2.75
C LYS A 45 8.32 -0.55 -2.17
N ASP A 46 9.64 -0.55 -2.37
CA ASP A 46 10.54 -1.60 -1.90
C ASP A 46 10.43 -1.83 -0.38
N TYR A 47 10.55 -0.76 0.39
CA TYR A 47 10.44 -0.84 1.84
C TYR A 47 9.01 -1.16 2.28
N ALA A 48 8.02 -0.58 1.59
CA ALA A 48 6.61 -0.82 1.92
C ALA A 48 6.21 -2.29 1.70
N GLU A 49 6.61 -2.89 0.58
CA GLU A 49 6.34 -4.30 0.30
C GLU A 49 6.98 -5.21 1.35
N TRP A 50 8.23 -4.92 1.69
CA TRP A 50 8.94 -5.68 2.71
C TRP A 50 8.22 -5.60 4.06
N LEU A 51 7.82 -4.39 4.45
CA LEU A 51 7.15 -4.17 5.72
C LEU A 51 5.79 -4.85 5.77
N LEU A 52 4.99 -4.75 4.70
CA LEU A 52 3.71 -5.43 4.59
C LEU A 52 3.86 -6.94 4.72
N LYS A 53 4.93 -7.49 4.15
CA LYS A 53 5.20 -8.92 4.22
C LYS A 53 5.58 -9.36 5.64
N LYS A 54 6.36 -8.56 6.35
CA LYS A 54 6.84 -8.90 7.70
C LYS A 54 5.81 -8.59 8.79
N ALA A 55 5.22 -7.42 8.77
CA ALA A 55 4.23 -7.02 9.77
C ALA A 55 2.85 -7.62 9.48
N GLY A 56 2.57 -7.93 8.22
CA GLY A 56 1.31 -8.55 7.82
C GLY A 56 0.21 -7.54 7.56
N GLN A 57 -0.95 -8.07 7.16
CA GLN A 57 -2.13 -7.24 6.92
C GLN A 57 -2.85 -6.92 8.23
N LEU A 58 -3.45 -5.75 8.28
CA LEU A 58 -4.30 -5.36 9.40
C LEU A 58 -5.77 -5.59 9.04
N ASN A 59 -6.57 -5.89 10.05
CA ASN A 59 -8.02 -6.07 9.86
C ASN A 59 -8.73 -4.72 9.98
N THR A 60 -8.28 -3.75 9.18
CA THR A 60 -8.81 -2.40 9.12
C THR A 60 -9.30 -2.09 7.72
N GLU A 61 -10.16 -1.09 7.61
CA GLU A 61 -10.69 -0.65 6.33
C GLU A 61 -10.63 0.88 6.23
N ILE A 62 -10.36 1.39 5.04
CA ILE A 62 -10.58 2.79 4.73
C ILE A 62 -11.73 2.85 3.73
N LYS A 63 -12.75 3.66 4.02
CA LYS A 63 -13.92 3.86 3.16
C LYS A 63 -14.00 5.32 2.81
N VAL A 64 -13.72 5.64 1.57
CA VAL A 64 -13.74 7.02 1.10
C VAL A 64 -14.43 7.09 -0.26
N GLU A 65 -14.81 8.29 -0.67
CA GLU A 65 -15.45 8.49 -1.96
C GLU A 65 -14.44 8.37 -3.10
N GLU A 66 -13.26 8.94 -2.91
CA GLU A 66 -12.24 9.01 -3.96
C GLU A 66 -10.84 9.05 -3.36
N ILE A 67 -9.88 8.47 -4.07
CA ILE A 67 -8.46 8.60 -3.76
C ILE A 67 -7.78 9.17 -4.99
N ALA A 68 -7.14 10.33 -4.85
CA ALA A 68 -6.37 10.95 -5.92
C ALA A 68 -5.11 11.57 -5.31
N THR A 69 -3.95 11.10 -5.73
CA THR A 69 -2.67 11.62 -5.24
C THR A 69 -1.60 11.53 -6.33
N LYS A 70 -0.66 12.43 -6.30
CA LYS A 70 0.48 12.42 -7.22
C LYS A 70 1.53 11.41 -6.79
N ASN A 71 1.51 11.01 -5.53
CA ASN A 71 2.46 10.07 -4.95
C ASN A 71 1.88 8.65 -4.96
N SER A 72 2.41 7.80 -4.10
CA SER A 72 1.90 6.45 -3.87
C SER A 72 0.86 6.47 -2.75
N PHE A 73 0.11 5.38 -2.63
CA PHE A 73 -0.83 5.20 -1.53
C PHE A 73 -0.67 3.78 -0.99
N PHE A 74 -0.26 3.65 0.27
CA PHE A 74 -0.01 2.36 0.92
C PHE A 74 -0.91 2.22 2.14
N PHE A 75 -1.68 1.14 2.20
CA PHE A 75 -2.60 0.88 3.30
C PHE A 75 -2.47 -0.57 3.78
N ALA A 76 -2.34 -0.76 5.10
CA ALA A 76 -2.11 -2.11 5.64
C ALA A 76 -3.37 -3.00 5.63
N GLY A 77 -4.55 -2.42 5.52
CA GLY A 77 -5.83 -3.13 5.49
C GLY A 77 -6.48 -3.13 4.12
N LYS A 78 -7.81 -2.99 4.11
CA LYS A 78 -8.63 -3.00 2.90
C LYS A 78 -9.01 -1.58 2.47
N ILE A 79 -8.91 -1.30 1.18
CA ILE A 79 -9.27 -0.01 0.59
C ILE A 79 -10.61 -0.15 -0.12
N ILE A 80 -11.58 0.65 0.29
CA ILE A 80 -12.91 0.67 -0.33
C ILE A 80 -13.22 2.11 -0.77
N VAL A 81 -13.41 2.28 -2.07
CA VAL A 81 -13.64 3.59 -2.68
C VAL A 81 -14.91 3.53 -3.52
N SER A 82 -15.86 4.44 -3.27
CA SER A 82 -17.13 4.41 -4.02
C SER A 82 -16.98 4.89 -5.47
N LYS A 83 -16.03 5.75 -5.73
CA LYS A 83 -15.72 6.23 -7.08
C LYS A 83 -14.37 5.68 -7.55
N GLY A 84 -13.46 6.52 -7.99
CA GLY A 84 -12.21 6.10 -8.57
C GLY A 84 -10.99 6.23 -7.68
N ILE A 85 -9.94 5.50 -8.04
CA ILE A 85 -8.63 5.60 -7.41
C ILE A 85 -7.63 5.98 -8.49
N SER A 86 -6.86 7.03 -8.24
CA SER A 86 -5.79 7.46 -9.14
C SER A 86 -4.57 7.82 -8.32
N VAL A 87 -3.48 7.09 -8.51
CA VAL A 87 -2.20 7.37 -7.83
C VAL A 87 -1.09 7.55 -8.86
N GLY A 88 -0.15 8.45 -8.57
CA GLY A 88 0.92 8.77 -9.51
C GLY A 88 1.97 7.66 -9.64
N PHE A 89 2.16 6.86 -8.62
CA PHE A 89 3.19 5.81 -8.61
C PHE A 89 2.60 4.46 -8.23
N ASN A 90 2.69 4.05 -6.97
CA ASN A 90 2.30 2.71 -6.55
C ASN A 90 1.10 2.70 -5.61
N LEU A 91 0.19 1.75 -5.80
CA LEU A 91 -0.95 1.52 -4.93
C LEU A 91 -0.77 0.13 -4.30
N LEU A 92 -0.60 0.09 -2.98
CA LEU A 92 -0.42 -1.15 -2.24
C LEU A 92 -1.47 -1.27 -1.14
N ALA A 93 -2.08 -2.44 -1.02
CA ALA A 93 -2.99 -2.74 0.08
C ALA A 93 -2.61 -4.08 0.69
N GLY A 94 -2.60 -4.16 2.01
CA GLY A 94 -2.33 -5.43 2.71
C GLY A 94 -3.42 -6.46 2.49
N ARG A 95 -4.66 -6.00 2.27
CA ARG A 95 -5.81 -6.88 2.00
C ARG A 95 -6.36 -6.60 0.61
N GLY A 96 -7.60 -6.19 0.48
CA GLY A 96 -8.25 -5.97 -0.80
C GLY A 96 -8.32 -4.51 -1.23
N ILE A 97 -8.58 -4.31 -2.51
CA ILE A 97 -8.84 -2.99 -3.10
C ILE A 97 -10.15 -3.09 -3.86
N GLU A 98 -11.10 -2.21 -3.53
CA GLU A 98 -12.39 -2.13 -4.24
C GLU A 98 -12.66 -0.70 -4.66
N ALA A 99 -13.04 -0.50 -5.91
CA ALA A 99 -13.45 0.80 -6.42
C ALA A 99 -14.71 0.66 -7.26
N GLY A 100 -15.64 1.58 -7.09
CA GLY A 100 -16.88 1.60 -7.90
C GLY A 100 -16.64 1.94 -9.36
N TRP A 101 -15.61 2.73 -9.63
CA TRP A 101 -15.25 3.14 -10.99
C TRP A 101 -13.95 2.47 -11.44
N SER A 102 -12.91 3.24 -11.69
CA SER A 102 -11.63 2.73 -12.18
C SER A 102 -10.53 2.84 -11.13
N ILE A 103 -9.50 2.00 -11.29
CA ILE A 103 -8.30 2.05 -10.48
C ILE A 103 -7.14 2.29 -11.43
N GLU A 104 -6.39 3.37 -11.20
CA GLU A 104 -5.25 3.73 -12.03
C GLU A 104 -4.02 4.02 -11.18
N ALA A 105 -2.87 3.49 -11.60
CA ALA A 105 -1.59 3.77 -10.98
C ALA A 105 -0.54 3.98 -12.06
N GLY A 106 0.33 4.96 -11.86
CA GLY A 106 1.41 5.22 -12.81
C GLY A 106 2.39 4.07 -12.91
N TRP A 107 2.62 3.35 -11.81
CA TRP A 107 3.55 2.21 -11.78
C TRP A 107 2.85 0.89 -11.49
N SER A 108 2.65 0.54 -10.24
CA SER A 108 2.13 -0.78 -9.88
C SER A 108 0.92 -0.73 -8.95
N ILE A 109 0.08 -1.76 -9.04
CA ILE A 109 -1.05 -1.98 -8.13
C ILE A 109 -0.87 -3.36 -7.53
N GLU A 110 -0.85 -3.44 -6.19
CA GLU A 110 -0.69 -4.72 -5.49
C GLU A 110 -1.64 -4.82 -4.31
N ALA A 111 -2.25 -5.99 -4.15
CA ALA A 111 -3.11 -6.28 -3.01
C ALA A 111 -2.83 -7.69 -2.51
N GLY A 112 -2.83 -7.86 -1.18
CA GLY A 112 -2.62 -9.17 -0.58
C GLY A 112 -3.76 -10.14 -0.89
N LEU A 113 -4.97 -9.62 -1.09
CA LEU A 113 -6.15 -10.44 -1.44
C LEU A 113 -6.64 -10.06 -2.84
N GLY A 114 -7.86 -9.59 -2.98
CA GLY A 114 -8.44 -9.30 -4.30
C GLY A 114 -8.40 -7.84 -4.69
N ILE A 115 -8.51 -7.59 -5.99
CA ILE A 115 -8.66 -6.24 -6.55
C ILE A 115 -9.93 -6.25 -7.40
N GLU A 116 -10.84 -5.33 -7.12
CA GLU A 116 -12.09 -5.21 -7.86
C GLU A 116 -12.35 -3.76 -8.29
N ALA A 117 -12.75 -3.57 -9.54
CA ALA A 117 -13.16 -2.26 -10.05
C ALA A 117 -14.42 -2.43 -10.89
N GLY A 118 -15.35 -1.48 -10.74
CA GLY A 118 -16.57 -1.48 -11.54
C GLY A 118 -16.33 -1.26 -13.02
N ARG A 119 -15.25 -0.56 -13.35
CA ARG A 119 -14.87 -0.28 -14.74
C ARG A 119 -13.51 -0.90 -15.04
N GLY A 120 -12.46 -0.13 -15.19
CA GLY A 120 -11.15 -0.61 -15.59
C GLY A 120 -10.10 -0.57 -14.50
N ILE A 121 -9.04 -1.32 -14.71
CA ILE A 121 -7.86 -1.29 -13.85
C ILE A 121 -6.64 -1.12 -14.75
N GLU A 122 -5.87 -0.06 -14.52
CA GLU A 122 -4.68 0.24 -15.31
C GLU A 122 -3.46 0.51 -14.45
N ALA A 123 -2.33 -0.05 -14.84
CA ALA A 123 -1.05 0.21 -14.20
C ALA A 123 0.04 0.28 -15.25
N GLY A 124 1.00 1.21 -15.07
CA GLY A 124 2.10 1.35 -16.01
C GLY A 124 3.05 0.17 -16.03
N TRP A 125 3.21 -0.54 -14.90
CA TRP A 125 4.15 -1.68 -14.80
C TRP A 125 3.45 -3.00 -14.53
N SER A 126 2.80 -3.16 -13.39
CA SER A 126 2.23 -4.45 -13.01
C SER A 126 1.00 -4.31 -12.12
N ILE A 127 0.17 -5.35 -12.16
CA ILE A 127 -1.00 -5.49 -11.31
C ILE A 127 -0.92 -6.88 -10.69
N GLU A 128 -0.85 -6.95 -9.35
CA GLU A 128 -0.71 -8.21 -8.64
C GLU A 128 -1.74 -8.33 -7.51
N ALA A 129 -2.38 -9.48 -7.40
CA ALA A 129 -3.32 -9.76 -6.33
C ALA A 129 -3.17 -11.22 -5.87
N GLY A 130 -3.18 -11.43 -4.56
CA GLY A 130 -3.02 -12.78 -4.00
C GLY A 130 -4.16 -13.73 -4.37
N TRP A 131 -5.40 -13.21 -4.51
CA TRP A 131 -6.57 -14.03 -4.84
C TRP A 131 -7.04 -13.87 -6.28
N GLY A 132 -7.24 -12.66 -6.72
CA GLY A 132 -7.75 -12.44 -8.08
C GLY A 132 -8.01 -10.99 -8.38
N ILE A 133 -8.22 -10.71 -9.66
CA ILE A 133 -8.42 -9.36 -10.19
C ILE A 133 -9.70 -9.37 -11.01
N LYS A 134 -10.60 -8.42 -10.74
CA LYS A 134 -11.88 -8.34 -11.43
C LYS A 134 -12.16 -6.89 -11.84
N ALA A 135 -12.43 -6.69 -13.11
CA ALA A 135 -12.78 -5.38 -13.65
C ALA A 135 -13.95 -5.52 -14.61
N GLY A 136 -14.92 -4.60 -14.49
CA GLY A 136 -16.11 -4.63 -15.34
C GLY A 136 -15.81 -4.43 -16.82
N ASP A 137 -14.88 -3.52 -17.13
CA ASP A 137 -14.54 -3.16 -18.51
C ASP A 137 -13.19 -3.67 -18.99
N GLY A 138 -12.34 -4.17 -18.10
CA GLY A 138 -11.03 -4.70 -18.47
C GLY A 138 -9.87 -4.20 -17.61
N ILE A 139 -8.75 -4.80 -17.89
CA ILE A 139 -7.53 -4.60 -17.08
C ILE A 139 -6.41 -4.04 -17.95
#